data_520f6c96294aea09b647f035a7950467
#
_entry.id   520f6c96294aea09b647f035a7950467
#
_cell.length_a   1.000
_cell.length_b   1.000
_cell.length_c   1.000
_cell.angle_alpha   90.00
_cell.angle_beta   90.00
_cell.angle_gamma   90.00
#
_symmetry.space_group_name_H-M   'P 1'
#
loop_
_entity.id
_entity.type
_entity.pdbx_description
1 polymer ?
#
loop_
_entity_poly.entity_id
_entity_poly.type
_entity_poly.pdbx_seq_one_letter_code
_entity_poly.pdbx_strand_id
1 'polypeptide(L)'
;MSLPALEAIKLRRTVRSFKPDPVPSDLFQQVLQAGLHAPTSGNLQPWEFFRVVTPTVREQLVASTFGGYSQSAPSQAWLLEAPEIIAACCDTVRTMARYGEDGQRYARLDVAAAIQNMLIAATSLGLGAAWIGGYREPEVRAALDLDPDLDIVGLVAFGYARESLAAPYRMPLSDVLREI
;
A
#
# COMPACT_ATOMS: atom_id res chain seq x y z
N MET A 1 -20.65 -4.10 10.71
CA MET A 1 -20.80 -2.62 10.52
C MET A 1 -19.42 -2.02 10.33
N SER A 2 -19.27 -1.12 9.35
CA SER A 2 -18.00 -0.40 9.12
C SER A 2 -17.86 0.79 10.09
N LEU A 3 -16.61 1.13 10.44
CA LEU A 3 -16.32 2.30 11.27
C LEU A 3 -16.50 3.60 10.45
N PRO A 4 -16.91 4.70 11.09
CA PRO A 4 -16.87 6.03 10.47
C PRO A 4 -15.44 6.39 10.02
N ALA A 5 -15.32 7.18 8.95
CA ALA A 5 -14.02 7.50 8.34
C ALA A 5 -13.01 8.11 9.32
N LEU A 6 -13.42 9.10 10.12
CA LEU A 6 -12.53 9.74 11.10
C LEU A 6 -12.06 8.78 12.20
N GLU A 7 -12.90 7.83 12.58
CA GLU A 7 -12.54 6.80 13.55
C GLU A 7 -11.55 5.80 12.93
N ALA A 8 -11.81 5.34 11.70
CA ALA A 8 -10.89 4.47 10.97
C ALA A 8 -9.50 5.11 10.80
N ILE A 9 -9.44 6.42 10.49
CA ILE A 9 -8.18 7.17 10.41
C ILE A 9 -7.43 7.15 11.75
N LYS A 10 -8.12 7.37 12.88
CA LYS A 10 -7.52 7.36 14.21
C LYS A 10 -7.05 5.98 14.64
N LEU A 11 -7.79 4.94 14.28
CA LEU A 11 -7.53 3.56 14.68
C LEU A 11 -6.54 2.83 13.76
N ARG A 12 -6.31 3.33 12.53
CA ARG A 12 -5.39 2.71 11.59
C ARG A 12 -3.99 2.51 12.17
N ARG A 13 -3.50 1.28 12.10
CA ARG A 13 -2.14 0.89 12.52
C ARG A 13 -1.42 0.21 11.36
N THR A 14 -0.10 0.19 11.40
CA THR A 14 0.71 -0.65 10.50
C THR A 14 0.84 -2.02 11.14
N VAL A 15 0.08 -2.99 10.63
CA VAL A 15 0.05 -4.37 11.12
C VAL A 15 1.14 -5.18 10.44
N ARG A 16 1.97 -5.87 11.24
CA ARG A 16 3.06 -6.73 10.77
C ARG A 16 2.97 -8.17 11.32
N SER A 17 1.85 -8.53 11.92
CA SER A 17 1.56 -9.87 12.41
C SER A 17 0.10 -10.19 12.10
N PHE A 18 -0.14 -11.17 11.25
CA PHE A 18 -1.46 -11.50 10.73
C PHE A 18 -1.92 -12.88 11.23
N LYS A 19 -3.24 -13.03 11.35
CA LYS A 19 -3.86 -14.35 11.51
C LYS A 19 -3.86 -15.06 10.16
N PRO A 20 -3.86 -16.40 10.14
CA PRO A 20 -3.89 -17.18 8.90
C PRO A 20 -5.27 -17.17 8.22
N ASP A 21 -6.27 -16.53 8.85
CA ASP A 21 -7.63 -16.50 8.34
C ASP A 21 -7.69 -15.79 6.98
N PRO A 22 -8.30 -16.39 5.95
CA PRO A 22 -8.42 -15.77 4.65
C PRO A 22 -9.31 -14.52 4.72
N VAL A 23 -8.97 -13.51 3.93
CA VAL A 23 -9.84 -12.34 3.74
C VAL A 23 -10.93 -12.71 2.74
N PRO A 24 -12.24 -12.58 3.08
CA PRO A 24 -13.32 -12.80 2.13
C PRO A 24 -13.15 -11.94 0.87
N SER A 25 -13.42 -12.53 -0.30
CA SER A 25 -13.17 -11.86 -1.59
C SER A 25 -13.96 -10.57 -1.76
N ASP A 26 -15.21 -10.54 -1.30
CA ASP A 26 -16.07 -9.35 -1.33
C ASP A 26 -15.53 -8.23 -0.42
N LEU A 27 -14.97 -8.59 0.73
CA LEU A 27 -14.35 -7.64 1.65
C LEU A 27 -13.07 -7.06 1.05
N PHE A 28 -12.23 -7.90 0.45
CA PHE A 28 -11.01 -7.44 -0.22
C PHE A 28 -11.32 -6.55 -1.42
N GLN A 29 -12.36 -6.88 -2.21
CA GLN A 29 -12.82 -6.02 -3.30
C GLN A 29 -13.26 -4.65 -2.82
N GLN A 30 -13.97 -4.55 -1.68
CA GLN A 30 -14.35 -3.26 -1.10
C GLN A 30 -13.11 -2.42 -0.75
N VAL A 31 -12.04 -3.04 -0.22
CA VAL A 31 -10.77 -2.35 0.05
C VAL A 31 -10.18 -1.80 -1.23
N LEU A 32 -10.08 -2.61 -2.30
CA LEU A 32 -9.53 -2.17 -3.58
C LEU A 32 -10.37 -1.05 -4.21
N GLN A 33 -11.70 -1.17 -4.20
CA GLN A 33 -12.61 -0.15 -4.71
C GLN A 33 -12.47 1.18 -3.98
N ALA A 34 -12.23 1.18 -2.66
CA ALA A 34 -11.96 2.41 -1.93
C ALA A 34 -10.73 3.15 -2.47
N GLY A 35 -9.71 2.42 -2.92
CA GLY A 35 -8.55 3.00 -3.60
C GLY A 35 -8.93 3.74 -4.89
N LEU A 36 -9.84 3.18 -5.68
CA LEU A 36 -10.28 3.79 -6.94
C LEU A 36 -11.07 5.11 -6.77
N HIS A 37 -11.48 5.43 -5.55
CA HIS A 37 -12.12 6.71 -5.21
C HIS A 37 -11.11 7.80 -4.81
N ALA A 38 -9.82 7.55 -4.88
CA ALA A 38 -8.82 8.59 -4.67
C ALA A 38 -8.87 9.64 -5.79
N PRO A 39 -8.60 10.92 -5.48
CA PRO A 39 -8.43 11.91 -6.52
C PRO A 39 -7.17 11.61 -7.33
N THR A 40 -7.21 11.92 -8.64
CA THR A 40 -6.03 11.83 -9.49
C THR A 40 -5.85 13.07 -10.35
N SER A 41 -4.61 13.36 -10.68
CA SER A 41 -4.25 14.49 -11.53
C SER A 41 -4.95 14.39 -12.88
N GLY A 42 -5.86 15.37 -13.15
CA GLY A 42 -6.69 15.36 -14.35
C GLY A 42 -7.59 14.14 -14.55
N ASN A 43 -7.90 13.42 -13.49
CA ASN A 43 -8.67 12.17 -13.50
C ASN A 43 -8.04 11.08 -14.39
N LEU A 44 -6.71 11.03 -14.45
CA LEU A 44 -5.98 10.08 -15.32
C LEU A 44 -5.92 8.65 -14.78
N GLN A 45 -6.13 8.47 -13.47
CA GLN A 45 -6.25 7.16 -12.83
C GLN A 45 -5.09 6.23 -13.20
N PRO A 46 -3.83 6.61 -12.86
CA PRO A 46 -2.64 5.93 -13.35
C PRO A 46 -2.29 4.65 -12.58
N TRP A 47 -3.15 4.19 -11.70
CA TRP A 47 -2.90 3.02 -10.86
C TRP A 47 -3.01 1.70 -11.62
N GLU A 48 -2.10 0.77 -11.26
CA GLU A 48 -2.19 -0.66 -11.54
C GLU A 48 -1.89 -1.45 -10.27
N PHE A 49 -2.75 -2.43 -9.96
CA PHE A 49 -2.63 -3.24 -8.75
C PHE A 49 -2.42 -4.70 -9.11
N PHE A 50 -1.28 -5.25 -8.71
CA PHE A 50 -0.92 -6.65 -8.92
C PHE A 50 -1.19 -7.44 -7.64
N ARG A 51 -2.23 -8.27 -7.62
CA ARG A 51 -2.50 -9.18 -6.50
C ARG A 51 -1.57 -10.38 -6.59
N VAL A 52 -0.75 -10.58 -5.56
CA VAL A 52 0.27 -11.63 -5.53
C VAL A 52 -0.34 -12.91 -4.94
N VAL A 53 -0.77 -13.81 -5.82
CA VAL A 53 -1.46 -15.06 -5.45
C VAL A 53 -0.57 -16.30 -5.57
N THR A 54 0.45 -16.29 -6.45
CA THR A 54 1.34 -17.42 -6.70
C THR A 54 2.36 -17.55 -5.57
N PRO A 55 2.47 -18.71 -4.88
CA PRO A 55 3.37 -18.87 -3.73
C PRO A 55 4.83 -18.52 -4.03
N THR A 56 5.37 -19.00 -5.16
CA THR A 56 6.77 -18.74 -5.54
C THR A 56 7.05 -17.26 -5.80
N VAL A 57 6.10 -16.54 -6.46
CA VAL A 57 6.20 -15.10 -6.69
C VAL A 57 6.15 -14.36 -5.35
N ARG A 58 5.29 -14.82 -4.44
CA ARG A 58 5.16 -14.25 -3.11
C ARG A 58 6.44 -14.38 -2.29
N GLU A 59 7.08 -15.55 -2.32
CA GLU A 59 8.38 -15.77 -1.67
C GLU A 59 9.47 -14.87 -2.24
N GLN A 60 9.58 -14.77 -3.55
CA GLN A 60 10.52 -13.88 -4.23
C GLN A 60 10.29 -12.41 -3.86
N LEU A 61 9.02 -11.98 -3.87
CA LEU A 61 8.64 -10.63 -3.49
C LEU A 61 9.04 -10.32 -2.05
N VAL A 62 8.75 -11.22 -1.11
CA VAL A 62 9.11 -11.04 0.31
C VAL A 62 10.62 -11.04 0.50
N ALA A 63 11.35 -11.90 -0.21
CA ALA A 63 12.82 -11.93 -0.18
C ALA A 63 13.43 -10.62 -0.70
N SER A 64 12.76 -9.90 -1.62
CA SER A 64 13.21 -8.61 -2.13
C SER A 64 13.03 -7.46 -1.13
N THR A 65 12.25 -7.64 -0.07
CA THR A 65 12.02 -6.60 0.95
C THR A 65 13.17 -6.51 1.96
N PHE A 66 13.27 -5.38 2.65
CA PHE A 66 14.20 -5.21 3.77
C PHE A 66 13.54 -4.40 4.89
N GLY A 67 13.92 -4.70 6.14
CA GLY A 67 13.47 -3.95 7.32
C GLY A 67 14.46 -2.83 7.67
N GLY A 68 13.95 -1.70 8.17
CA GLY A 68 14.79 -0.59 8.60
C GLY A 68 15.31 0.29 7.45
N TYR A 69 16.55 0.82 7.61
CA TYR A 69 17.11 1.85 6.73
C TYR A 69 18.16 1.34 5.74
N SER A 70 18.48 0.05 5.75
CA SER A 70 19.51 -0.53 4.90
C SER A 70 18.98 -1.65 4.03
N GLN A 71 19.33 -1.63 2.75
CA GLN A 71 19.00 -2.72 1.82
C GLN A 71 19.65 -4.06 2.20
N SER A 72 20.69 -4.05 3.03
CA SER A 72 21.30 -5.26 3.59
C SER A 72 20.60 -5.79 4.84
N ALA A 73 19.60 -5.09 5.36
CA ALA A 73 18.81 -5.58 6.48
C ALA A 73 18.01 -6.84 6.10
N PRO A 74 17.66 -7.71 7.09
CA PRO A 74 16.86 -8.88 6.84
C PRO A 74 15.54 -8.55 6.12
N SER A 75 15.07 -9.49 5.28
CA SER A 75 13.76 -9.37 4.62
C SER A 75 12.63 -9.30 5.63
N GLN A 76 11.53 -8.71 5.22
CA GLN A 76 10.33 -8.58 6.03
C GLN A 76 9.49 -9.88 5.96
N ALA A 77 10.03 -10.99 6.48
CA ALA A 77 9.47 -12.34 6.37
C ALA A 77 8.03 -12.45 6.91
N TRP A 78 7.61 -11.57 7.82
CA TRP A 78 6.24 -11.51 8.34
C TRP A 78 5.18 -11.29 7.23
N LEU A 79 5.58 -10.77 6.07
CA LEU A 79 4.70 -10.61 4.90
C LEU A 79 4.17 -11.94 4.37
N LEU A 80 4.89 -13.05 4.59
CA LEU A 80 4.41 -14.39 4.21
C LEU A 80 3.15 -14.80 4.98
N GLU A 81 2.93 -14.23 6.18
CA GLU A 81 1.75 -14.48 7.00
C GLU A 81 0.51 -13.68 6.54
N ALA A 82 0.70 -12.59 5.78
CA ALA A 82 -0.43 -11.76 5.35
C ALA A 82 -1.29 -12.51 4.32
N PRO A 83 -2.61 -12.68 4.50
CA PRO A 83 -3.47 -13.36 3.53
C PRO A 83 -3.43 -12.73 2.15
N GLU A 84 -3.42 -11.41 2.08
CA GLU A 84 -3.41 -10.66 0.83
C GLU A 84 -2.19 -9.74 0.72
N ILE A 85 -1.56 -9.76 -0.46
CA ILE A 85 -0.48 -8.82 -0.82
C ILE A 85 -0.80 -8.26 -2.21
N ILE A 86 -0.68 -6.95 -2.35
CA ILE A 86 -0.66 -6.28 -3.65
C ILE A 86 0.64 -5.50 -3.83
N ALA A 87 1.11 -5.43 -5.07
CA ALA A 87 2.03 -4.39 -5.50
C ALA A 87 1.19 -3.28 -6.15
N ALA A 88 1.35 -2.06 -5.64
CA ALA A 88 0.70 -0.88 -6.18
C ALA A 88 1.67 -0.12 -7.07
N CYS A 89 1.36 -0.06 -8.35
CA CYS A 89 2.17 0.56 -9.38
C CYS A 89 1.43 1.73 -10.02
N CYS A 90 2.17 2.61 -10.68
CA CYS A 90 1.61 3.68 -11.50
C CYS A 90 2.16 3.65 -12.92
N ASP A 91 1.26 3.81 -13.90
CA ASP A 91 1.56 4.09 -15.29
C ASP A 91 2.00 5.55 -15.41
N THR A 92 3.32 5.75 -15.50
CA THR A 92 3.91 7.09 -15.60
C THR A 92 3.73 7.70 -16.98
N VAL A 93 3.67 6.88 -18.04
CA VAL A 93 3.50 7.34 -19.41
C VAL A 93 2.17 8.04 -19.60
N ARG A 94 1.08 7.47 -19.04
CA ARG A 94 -0.26 8.06 -19.07
C ARG A 94 -0.28 9.48 -18.50
N THR A 95 0.42 9.70 -17.39
CA THR A 95 0.42 11.00 -16.71
C THR A 95 1.41 11.96 -17.34
N MET A 96 2.57 11.48 -17.79
CA MET A 96 3.57 12.28 -18.49
C MET A 96 3.05 12.78 -19.86
N ALA A 97 2.21 12.01 -20.55
CA ALA A 97 1.58 12.43 -21.81
C ALA A 97 0.78 13.75 -21.65
N ARG A 98 0.28 14.03 -20.45
CA ARG A 98 -0.47 15.26 -20.16
C ARG A 98 0.36 16.34 -19.46
N TYR A 99 1.28 15.97 -18.59
CA TYR A 99 1.96 16.88 -17.67
C TYR A 99 3.49 16.92 -17.85
N GLY A 100 4.03 16.28 -18.92
CA GLY A 100 5.48 16.20 -19.13
C GLY A 100 6.18 15.50 -17.97
N GLU A 101 7.38 15.93 -17.64
CA GLU A 101 8.21 15.33 -16.58
C GLU A 101 7.55 15.35 -15.20
N ASP A 102 6.76 16.38 -14.88
CA ASP A 102 6.01 16.44 -13.63
C ASP A 102 5.00 15.29 -13.48
N GLY A 103 4.58 14.71 -14.59
CA GLY A 103 3.62 13.61 -14.62
C GLY A 103 4.07 12.39 -13.82
N GLN A 104 5.37 12.07 -13.81
CA GLN A 104 5.90 10.96 -13.02
C GLN A 104 5.65 11.17 -11.52
N ARG A 105 5.91 12.37 -11.02
CA ARG A 105 5.65 12.73 -9.62
C ARG A 105 4.16 12.68 -9.30
N TYR A 106 3.31 13.19 -10.19
CA TYR A 106 1.86 13.18 -9.99
C TYR A 106 1.30 11.76 -9.95
N ALA A 107 1.71 10.87 -10.87
CA ALA A 107 1.28 9.47 -10.88
C ALA A 107 1.57 8.77 -9.53
N ARG A 108 2.76 8.97 -8.98
CA ARG A 108 3.14 8.40 -7.68
C ARG A 108 2.29 8.95 -6.53
N LEU A 109 1.97 10.25 -6.52
CA LEU A 109 1.10 10.87 -5.51
C LEU A 109 -0.34 10.37 -5.63
N ASP A 110 -0.85 10.23 -6.85
CA ASP A 110 -2.19 9.72 -7.12
C ASP A 110 -2.35 8.29 -6.58
N VAL A 111 -1.36 7.40 -6.84
CA VAL A 111 -1.39 6.02 -6.32
C VAL A 111 -1.16 5.99 -4.81
N ALA A 112 -0.34 6.87 -4.25
CA ALA A 112 -0.17 7.00 -2.80
C ALA A 112 -1.51 7.36 -2.12
N ALA A 113 -2.30 8.25 -2.72
CA ALA A 113 -3.64 8.58 -2.23
C ALA A 113 -4.59 7.36 -2.30
N ALA A 114 -4.52 6.56 -3.38
CA ALA A 114 -5.27 5.33 -3.50
C ALA A 114 -4.89 4.30 -2.42
N ILE A 115 -3.60 4.11 -2.19
CA ILE A 115 -3.12 3.23 -1.10
C ILE A 115 -3.67 3.71 0.24
N GLN A 116 -3.60 5.01 0.54
CA GLN A 116 -4.11 5.52 1.82
C GLN A 116 -5.62 5.28 1.98
N ASN A 117 -6.41 5.43 0.93
CA ASN A 117 -7.84 5.08 0.97
C ASN A 117 -8.04 3.60 1.29
N MET A 118 -7.26 2.70 0.67
CA MET A 118 -7.30 1.26 0.96
C MET A 118 -6.96 0.96 2.42
N LEU A 119 -5.94 1.62 2.99
CA LEU A 119 -5.55 1.43 4.40
C LEU A 119 -6.67 1.85 5.37
N ILE A 120 -7.37 2.95 5.07
CA ILE A 120 -8.50 3.44 5.87
C ILE A 120 -9.68 2.48 5.72
N ALA A 121 -10.01 2.06 4.50
CA ALA A 121 -11.09 1.12 4.23
C ALA A 121 -10.84 -0.23 4.93
N ALA A 122 -9.63 -0.78 4.84
CA ALA A 122 -9.26 -2.00 5.55
C ALA A 122 -9.53 -1.87 7.06
N THR A 123 -9.08 -0.78 7.68
CA THR A 123 -9.33 -0.52 9.11
C THR A 123 -10.82 -0.40 9.41
N SER A 124 -11.58 0.31 8.57
CA SER A 124 -13.04 0.47 8.73
C SER A 124 -13.78 -0.85 8.65
N LEU A 125 -13.26 -1.79 7.89
CA LEU A 125 -13.81 -3.14 7.68
C LEU A 125 -13.26 -4.19 8.66
N GLY A 126 -12.47 -3.78 9.68
CA GLY A 126 -11.89 -4.67 10.69
C GLY A 126 -10.65 -5.43 10.24
N LEU A 127 -10.03 -5.03 9.13
CA LEU A 127 -8.76 -5.58 8.66
C LEU A 127 -7.58 -4.74 9.15
N GLY A 128 -6.45 -5.41 9.34
CA GLY A 128 -5.14 -4.79 9.46
C GLY A 128 -4.49 -4.62 8.09
N ALA A 129 -3.63 -3.61 7.98
CA ALA A 129 -2.86 -3.39 6.75
C ALA A 129 -1.47 -2.83 7.05
N ALA A 130 -0.55 -3.04 6.12
CA ALA A 130 0.78 -2.43 6.13
C ALA A 130 1.16 -1.97 4.72
N TRP A 131 1.71 -0.75 4.62
CA TRP A 131 2.36 -0.24 3.41
C TRP A 131 3.87 -0.39 3.56
N ILE A 132 4.48 -1.11 2.65
CA ILE A 132 5.90 -1.46 2.62
C ILE A 132 6.57 -0.65 1.52
N GLY A 133 7.53 0.20 1.91
CA GLY A 133 8.39 0.96 1.00
C GLY A 133 9.85 0.47 0.99
N GLY A 134 10.21 -0.48 1.88
CA GLY A 134 11.55 -1.05 1.95
C GLY A 134 11.67 -2.31 1.09
N TYR A 135 12.05 -2.16 -0.17
CA TYR A 135 12.27 -3.27 -1.12
C TYR A 135 13.37 -2.90 -2.13
N ARG A 136 14.02 -3.92 -2.69
CA ARG A 136 14.95 -3.76 -3.82
C ARG A 136 14.15 -3.80 -5.10
N GLU A 137 13.95 -2.65 -5.72
CA GLU A 137 13.07 -2.47 -6.87
C GLU A 137 13.38 -3.41 -8.05
N PRO A 138 14.65 -3.62 -8.46
CA PRO A 138 14.95 -4.54 -9.56
C PRO A 138 14.46 -5.98 -9.30
N GLU A 139 14.54 -6.43 -8.05
CA GLU A 139 14.09 -7.77 -7.65
C GLU A 139 12.56 -7.88 -7.66
N VAL A 140 11.84 -6.83 -7.20
CA VAL A 140 10.38 -6.79 -7.27
C VAL A 140 9.91 -6.77 -8.72
N ARG A 141 10.54 -5.97 -9.58
CA ARG A 141 10.24 -5.93 -11.03
C ARG A 141 10.40 -7.30 -11.67
N ALA A 142 11.50 -7.99 -11.38
CA ALA A 142 11.75 -9.33 -11.92
C ALA A 142 10.73 -10.36 -11.39
N ALA A 143 10.38 -10.32 -10.11
CA ALA A 143 9.42 -11.25 -9.51
C ALA A 143 8.00 -11.10 -10.08
N LEU A 144 7.61 -9.89 -10.47
CA LEU A 144 6.27 -9.56 -10.97
C LEU A 144 6.21 -9.46 -12.49
N ASP A 145 7.33 -9.61 -13.20
CA ASP A 145 7.45 -9.40 -14.66
C ASP A 145 6.82 -8.06 -15.10
N LEU A 146 7.20 -6.97 -14.38
CA LEU A 146 6.59 -5.67 -14.57
C LEU A 146 7.06 -4.99 -15.86
N ASP A 147 6.11 -4.38 -16.56
CA ASP A 147 6.38 -3.47 -17.66
C ASP A 147 7.34 -2.34 -17.21
N PRO A 148 8.39 -2.01 -18.02
CA PRO A 148 9.30 -0.91 -17.73
C PRO A 148 8.63 0.45 -17.46
N ASP A 149 7.48 0.69 -18.07
CA ASP A 149 6.73 1.94 -17.96
C ASP A 149 5.96 2.09 -16.62
N LEU A 150 5.90 1.02 -15.82
CA LEU A 150 5.28 1.04 -14.51
C LEU A 150 6.29 1.36 -13.42
N ASP A 151 5.99 2.36 -12.59
CA ASP A 151 6.73 2.64 -11.35
C ASP A 151 6.06 1.97 -10.15
N ILE A 152 6.87 1.34 -9.29
CA ILE A 152 6.36 0.73 -8.04
C ILE A 152 6.25 1.81 -6.97
N VAL A 153 5.04 2.01 -6.44
CA VAL A 153 4.77 2.96 -5.34
C VAL A 153 4.87 2.28 -3.97
N GLY A 154 4.59 0.99 -3.91
CA GLY A 154 4.78 0.20 -2.71
C GLY A 154 4.09 -1.16 -2.76
N LEU A 155 4.44 -2.00 -1.79
CA LEU A 155 3.75 -3.24 -1.53
C LEU A 155 2.76 -3.00 -0.39
N VAL A 156 1.56 -3.59 -0.45
CA VAL A 156 0.56 -3.44 0.61
C VAL A 156 0.05 -4.81 1.00
N ALA A 157 0.13 -5.09 2.31
CA ALA A 157 -0.37 -6.32 2.90
C ALA A 157 -1.69 -6.06 3.63
N PHE A 158 -2.63 -7.02 3.55
CA PHE A 158 -3.92 -6.97 4.23
C PHE A 158 -4.23 -8.32 4.88
N GLY A 159 -4.94 -8.28 6.01
CA GLY A 159 -5.37 -9.46 6.75
C GLY A 159 -5.93 -9.10 8.11
N TYR A 160 -6.31 -10.09 8.90
CA TYR A 160 -6.74 -9.86 10.29
C TYR A 160 -5.52 -9.72 11.19
N ALA A 161 -5.45 -8.64 11.96
CA ALA A 161 -4.37 -8.43 12.92
C ALA A 161 -4.39 -9.51 14.01
N ARG A 162 -3.21 -10.06 14.36
CA ARG A 162 -3.09 -11.05 15.44
C ARG A 162 -3.26 -10.41 16.82
N GLU A 163 -2.87 -9.15 16.94
CA GLU A 163 -2.89 -8.40 18.19
C GLU A 163 -3.36 -6.96 17.99
N SER A 164 -3.82 -6.34 19.06
CA SER A 164 -4.14 -4.90 19.08
C SER A 164 -2.86 -4.09 19.28
N LEU A 165 -2.66 -3.08 18.44
CA LEU A 165 -1.47 -2.24 18.46
C LEU A 165 -1.75 -0.90 19.14
N ALA A 166 -0.84 -0.47 20.01
CA ALA A 166 -0.89 0.84 20.65
C ALA A 166 -0.85 1.98 19.60
N ALA A 167 -1.46 3.10 19.95
CA ALA A 167 -1.41 4.29 19.10
C ALA A 167 0.03 4.87 19.10
N PRO A 168 0.64 5.09 17.93
CA PRO A 168 1.93 5.77 17.88
C PRO A 168 1.75 7.25 18.20
N TYR A 169 2.83 7.89 18.67
CA TYR A 169 2.89 9.33 18.84
C TYR A 169 2.50 10.08 17.56
N ARG A 170 1.83 11.20 17.71
CA ARG A 170 1.55 12.16 16.64
C ARG A 170 1.96 13.56 17.11
N MET A 171 2.63 14.29 16.22
CA MET A 171 2.96 15.68 16.48
C MET A 171 1.66 16.50 16.72
N PRO A 172 1.67 17.44 17.66
CA PRO A 172 0.56 18.38 17.83
C PRO A 172 0.35 19.21 16.57
N LEU A 173 -0.90 19.59 16.31
CA LEU A 173 -1.23 20.44 15.15
C LEU A 173 -0.48 21.77 15.17
N SER A 174 -0.28 22.34 16.35
CA SER A 174 0.48 23.58 16.55
C SER A 174 1.90 23.55 16.03
N ASP A 175 2.53 22.36 15.99
CA ASP A 175 3.92 22.21 15.57
C ASP A 175 4.06 22.19 14.03
N VAL A 176 2.98 21.92 13.32
CA VAL A 176 2.98 21.72 11.86
C VAL A 176 2.14 22.75 11.10
N LEU A 177 1.18 23.40 11.78
CA LEU A 177 0.38 24.47 11.18
C LEU A 177 1.11 25.80 11.24
N ARG A 178 1.14 26.54 10.13
CA ARG A 178 1.61 27.92 10.05
C ARG A 178 0.50 28.77 9.42
N GLU A 179 0.17 29.87 10.07
CA GLU A 179 -0.70 30.91 9.52
C GLU A 179 0.19 31.99 8.92
N ILE A 180 -0.10 32.43 7.69
CA ILE A 180 0.68 33.41 6.93
C ILE A 180 -0.20 34.62 6.64
#